data_67e010e4fbd4929d5526fce731f513be
#
_entry.id   67e010e4fbd4929d5526fce731f513be
#
_cell.length_a   1.000
_cell.length_b   1.000
_cell.length_c   1.000
_cell.angle_alpha   90.00
_cell.angle_beta   90.00
_cell.angle_gamma   90.00
#
_symmetry.space_group_name_H-M   'P 1'
#
loop_
_entity.id
_entity.type
_entity.pdbx_description
1 polymer ?
#
loop_
_entity_poly.entity_id
_entity_poly.type
_entity_poly.pdbx_seq_one_letter_code
_entity_poly.pdbx_strand_id
1 'polypeptide(L)'
;MKTTLIIMAAGIGSRFGGGIKQLAKMGPNGEIIMDYSIYDAKEAGFDKVVFIIRKDIEEEFKEVIGNRIQNYMDVEYVFQDINDLPEGFTCPEGRTKPWGTGQAVLCAKSVVDTPYVIINADDYYGKEAFVKLHDFLINHEKMGKEFDMGMAGFILKNTLSENGTVTRGVCKVDDNNLLKEVYETTGIKAEAGKIVCDDSEVEAWAKPESNVSMNMWAGYPDFLDYLEKDFSTFLSNISDNPMKKEYLLPNIVAELLREDRINVKVLETHDKWFGVTYAEDKEYVQNAFKQLIENGVYPEKLWKGL
;
A
#
# COMPACT_ATOMS: atom_id res chain seq x y z
N MET A 1 -1.87 22.03 -6.73
CA MET A 1 -2.25 20.84 -7.56
C MET A 1 -3.04 19.92 -6.65
N LYS A 2 -4.17 19.37 -7.10
CA LYS A 2 -4.92 18.37 -6.31
C LYS A 2 -4.19 17.02 -6.35
N THR A 3 -4.30 16.28 -5.24
CA THR A 3 -3.69 14.96 -5.10
C THR A 3 -4.66 13.97 -4.46
N THR A 4 -4.53 12.69 -4.80
CA THR A 4 -5.46 11.63 -4.37
C THR A 4 -4.75 10.56 -3.55
N LEU A 5 -5.35 10.15 -2.44
CA LEU A 5 -4.98 8.93 -1.71
C LEU A 5 -5.85 7.77 -2.20
N ILE A 6 -5.24 6.69 -2.68
CA ILE A 6 -5.92 5.44 -3.07
C ILE A 6 -5.67 4.40 -1.98
N ILE A 7 -6.75 3.85 -1.42
CA ILE A 7 -6.67 2.85 -0.34
C ILE A 7 -7.22 1.52 -0.85
N MET A 8 -6.36 0.50 -0.89
CA MET A 8 -6.73 -0.86 -1.27
C MET A 8 -7.36 -1.58 -0.07
N ALA A 9 -8.68 -1.67 -0.05
CA ALA A 9 -9.48 -2.24 1.03
C ALA A 9 -10.38 -3.42 0.60
N ALA A 10 -10.16 -3.98 -0.61
CA ALA A 10 -10.94 -5.11 -1.13
C ALA A 10 -10.44 -6.48 -0.64
N GLY A 11 -9.39 -6.53 0.16
CA GLY A 11 -8.77 -7.78 0.64
C GLY A 11 -9.76 -8.67 1.41
N ILE A 12 -9.69 -9.99 1.15
CA ILE A 12 -10.49 -11.01 1.85
C ILE A 12 -9.78 -11.34 3.16
N GLY A 13 -10.08 -10.64 4.23
CA GLY A 13 -9.53 -10.86 5.57
C GLY A 13 -10.04 -12.14 6.26
N SER A 14 -9.89 -13.31 5.62
CA SER A 14 -10.43 -14.61 6.07
C SER A 14 -9.87 -15.12 7.40
N ARG A 15 -8.86 -14.46 7.99
CA ARG A 15 -8.15 -14.92 9.19
C ARG A 15 -8.49 -14.15 10.47
N PHE A 16 -9.47 -13.24 10.42
CA PHE A 16 -9.74 -12.27 11.49
C PHE A 16 -11.01 -12.56 12.30
N GLY A 17 -11.37 -13.83 12.53
CA GLY A 17 -12.37 -14.21 13.52
C GLY A 17 -13.81 -13.74 13.26
N GLY A 18 -14.22 -13.52 12.01
CA GLY A 18 -15.62 -13.29 11.65
C GLY A 18 -16.03 -11.85 11.36
N GLY A 19 -15.09 -10.89 11.31
CA GLY A 19 -15.33 -9.50 10.89
C GLY A 19 -14.47 -9.09 9.70
N ILE A 20 -14.73 -7.92 9.14
CA ILE A 20 -13.90 -7.30 8.10
C ILE A 20 -12.63 -6.76 8.76
N LYS A 21 -11.50 -7.42 8.55
CA LYS A 21 -10.21 -7.13 9.19
C LYS A 21 -9.83 -5.65 9.17
N GLN A 22 -9.94 -5.01 8.01
CA GLN A 22 -9.57 -3.61 7.80
C GLN A 22 -10.50 -2.61 8.51
N LEU A 23 -11.66 -3.07 9.02
CA LEU A 23 -12.59 -2.26 9.81
C LEU A 23 -12.46 -2.47 11.32
N ALA A 24 -11.46 -3.25 11.76
CA ALA A 24 -11.25 -3.50 13.19
C ALA A 24 -10.79 -2.23 13.92
N LYS A 25 -11.45 -1.96 15.05
CA LYS A 25 -11.15 -0.78 15.89
C LYS A 25 -9.80 -0.93 16.60
N MET A 26 -8.92 0.03 16.38
CA MET A 26 -7.53 0.06 16.89
C MET A 26 -7.26 1.24 17.80
N GLY A 27 -7.85 2.39 17.53
CA GLY A 27 -7.72 3.59 18.36
C GLY A 27 -8.65 3.60 19.58
N PRO A 28 -8.37 4.46 20.58
CA PRO A 28 -9.10 4.51 21.85
C PRO A 28 -10.55 4.96 21.71
N ASN A 29 -10.90 5.73 20.69
CA ASN A 29 -12.26 6.21 20.43
C ASN A 29 -12.96 5.41 19.32
N GLY A 30 -12.38 4.28 18.89
CA GLY A 30 -12.93 3.43 17.85
C GLY A 30 -12.42 3.73 16.44
N GLU A 31 -11.33 4.49 16.34
CA GLU A 31 -10.61 4.68 15.08
C GLU A 31 -10.08 3.34 14.56
N ILE A 32 -10.07 3.19 13.25
CA ILE A 32 -9.41 2.06 12.54
C ILE A 32 -8.07 2.53 11.97
N ILE A 33 -7.23 1.64 11.47
CA ILE A 33 -5.90 2.01 10.93
C ILE A 33 -6.03 3.04 9.81
N MET A 34 -6.99 2.88 8.90
CA MET A 34 -7.23 3.83 7.81
C MET A 34 -7.54 5.26 8.29
N ASP A 35 -8.14 5.44 9.47
CA ASP A 35 -8.40 6.78 10.03
C ASP A 35 -7.10 7.55 10.20
N TYR A 36 -6.04 6.90 10.72
CA TYR A 36 -4.73 7.50 10.92
C TYR A 36 -4.04 7.78 9.59
N SER A 37 -4.10 6.84 8.63
CA SER A 37 -3.53 7.04 7.29
C SER A 37 -4.20 8.20 6.55
N ILE A 38 -5.53 8.33 6.64
CA ILE A 38 -6.28 9.44 6.02
C ILE A 38 -6.00 10.77 6.73
N TYR A 39 -5.88 10.74 8.07
CA TYR A 39 -5.50 11.93 8.84
C TYR A 39 -4.12 12.43 8.42
N ASP A 40 -3.13 11.54 8.32
CA ASP A 40 -1.77 11.89 7.92
C ASP A 40 -1.72 12.39 6.45
N ALA A 41 -2.45 11.75 5.55
CA ALA A 41 -2.58 12.20 4.16
C ALA A 41 -3.20 13.60 4.08
N LYS A 42 -4.28 13.86 4.83
CA LYS A 42 -4.92 15.18 4.88
C LYS A 42 -3.97 16.25 5.40
N GLU A 43 -3.25 15.98 6.49
CA GLU A 43 -2.23 16.89 7.04
C GLU A 43 -1.08 17.14 6.06
N ALA A 44 -0.71 16.14 5.26
CA ALA A 44 0.29 16.26 4.20
C ALA A 44 -0.19 17.07 2.98
N GLY A 45 -1.51 17.29 2.81
CA GLY A 45 -2.07 18.10 1.75
C GLY A 45 -2.86 17.35 0.67
N PHE A 46 -3.18 16.07 0.88
CA PHE A 46 -4.06 15.33 -0.04
C PHE A 46 -5.50 15.85 0.04
N ASP A 47 -6.16 15.94 -1.12
CA ASP A 47 -7.50 16.54 -1.27
C ASP A 47 -8.62 15.50 -1.31
N LYS A 48 -8.31 14.30 -1.81
CA LYS A 48 -9.28 13.25 -2.13
C LYS A 48 -8.81 11.89 -1.63
N VAL A 49 -9.75 11.06 -1.18
CA VAL A 49 -9.52 9.64 -0.94
C VAL A 49 -10.40 8.78 -1.84
N VAL A 50 -9.83 7.76 -2.44
CA VAL A 50 -10.52 6.74 -3.23
C VAL A 50 -10.37 5.40 -2.51
N PHE A 51 -11.49 4.83 -2.10
CA PHE A 51 -11.53 3.50 -1.50
C PHE A 51 -11.79 2.44 -2.56
N ILE A 52 -10.87 1.49 -2.69
CA ILE A 52 -11.07 0.28 -3.50
C ILE A 52 -11.59 -0.80 -2.57
N ILE A 53 -12.86 -1.14 -2.71
CA ILE A 53 -13.56 -2.10 -1.86
C ILE A 53 -14.24 -3.19 -2.70
N ARG A 54 -14.76 -4.22 -2.03
CA ARG A 54 -15.74 -5.13 -2.66
C ARG A 54 -17.14 -4.55 -2.52
N LYS A 55 -18.00 -4.84 -3.48
CA LYS A 55 -19.38 -4.34 -3.47
C LYS A 55 -20.20 -4.85 -2.29
N ASP A 56 -19.95 -6.08 -1.85
CA ASP A 56 -20.67 -6.72 -0.75
C ASP A 56 -20.42 -6.10 0.64
N ILE A 57 -19.35 -5.32 0.81
CA ILE A 57 -19.02 -4.65 2.07
C ILE A 57 -19.33 -3.15 2.06
N GLU A 58 -19.88 -2.60 0.99
CA GLU A 58 -20.01 -1.15 0.78
C GLU A 58 -20.77 -0.45 1.91
N GLU A 59 -21.92 -0.97 2.31
CA GLU A 59 -22.75 -0.34 3.34
C GLU A 59 -22.04 -0.34 4.70
N GLU A 60 -21.49 -1.48 5.12
CA GLU A 60 -20.75 -1.58 6.38
C GLU A 60 -19.50 -0.67 6.37
N PHE A 61 -18.80 -0.62 5.22
CA PHE A 61 -17.63 0.23 5.06
C PHE A 61 -17.97 1.71 5.19
N LYS A 62 -19.07 2.16 4.56
CA LYS A 62 -19.55 3.54 4.69
C LYS A 62 -19.95 3.89 6.11
N GLU A 63 -20.64 2.99 6.81
CA GLU A 63 -21.04 3.20 8.21
C GLU A 63 -19.82 3.33 9.14
N VAL A 64 -18.80 2.48 8.95
CA VAL A 64 -17.64 2.46 9.85
C VAL A 64 -16.69 3.62 9.60
N ILE A 65 -16.43 3.99 8.34
CA ILE A 65 -15.44 5.02 8.02
C ILE A 65 -15.92 6.04 6.99
N GLY A 66 -16.57 5.64 5.91
CA GLY A 66 -16.84 6.50 4.77
C GLY A 66 -17.66 7.75 5.13
N ASN A 67 -18.76 7.58 5.86
CA ASN A 67 -19.64 8.67 6.30
C ASN A 67 -18.94 9.69 7.22
N ARG A 68 -17.88 9.28 7.90
CA ARG A 68 -17.07 10.16 8.73
C ARG A 68 -16.08 10.94 7.88
N ILE A 69 -15.36 10.27 7.00
CA ILE A 69 -14.28 10.88 6.21
C ILE A 69 -14.80 11.91 5.20
N GLN A 70 -15.99 11.72 4.63
CA GLN A 70 -16.61 12.70 3.71
C GLN A 70 -16.79 14.11 4.30
N ASN A 71 -16.73 14.25 5.63
CA ASN A 71 -16.78 15.56 6.28
C ASN A 71 -15.42 16.30 6.26
N TYR A 72 -14.34 15.61 5.84
CA TYR A 72 -12.96 16.11 5.92
C TYR A 72 -12.23 16.11 4.57
N MET A 73 -12.60 15.22 3.66
CA MET A 73 -12.00 15.07 2.32
C MET A 73 -13.05 14.68 1.30
N ASP A 74 -12.76 14.89 0.02
CA ASP A 74 -13.54 14.32 -1.07
C ASP A 74 -13.40 12.78 -1.05
N VAL A 75 -14.51 12.05 -1.12
CA VAL A 75 -14.53 10.58 -1.02
C VAL A 75 -15.17 9.96 -2.26
N GLU A 76 -14.47 9.01 -2.86
CA GLU A 76 -14.97 8.17 -3.94
C GLU A 76 -14.82 6.69 -3.61
N TYR A 77 -15.69 5.85 -4.19
CA TYR A 77 -15.64 4.41 -4.04
C TYR A 77 -15.55 3.74 -5.40
N VAL A 78 -14.63 2.80 -5.53
CA VAL A 78 -14.54 1.92 -6.69
C VAL A 78 -14.54 0.47 -6.22
N PHE A 79 -14.96 -0.44 -7.10
CA PHE A 79 -15.18 -1.82 -6.70
C PHE A 79 -14.25 -2.75 -7.45
N GLN A 80 -13.52 -3.56 -6.68
CA GLN A 80 -12.73 -4.66 -7.23
C GLN A 80 -13.63 -5.88 -7.38
N ASP A 81 -13.84 -6.34 -8.62
CA ASP A 81 -14.59 -7.56 -8.95
C ASP A 81 -13.75 -8.47 -9.83
N ILE A 82 -13.81 -9.78 -9.61
CA ILE A 82 -13.11 -10.78 -10.42
C ILE A 82 -13.69 -10.92 -11.83
N ASN A 83 -14.92 -10.46 -12.04
CA ASN A 83 -15.63 -10.48 -13.33
C ASN A 83 -15.51 -9.15 -14.10
N ASP A 84 -14.96 -8.11 -13.46
CA ASP A 84 -14.67 -6.83 -14.14
C ASP A 84 -13.38 -6.96 -14.95
N LEU A 85 -13.54 -7.44 -16.19
CA LEU A 85 -12.46 -7.78 -17.11
C LEU A 85 -12.61 -7.02 -18.42
N PRO A 86 -11.48 -6.76 -19.13
CA PRO A 86 -11.52 -6.16 -20.45
C PRO A 86 -12.32 -7.02 -21.45
N GLU A 87 -12.83 -6.36 -22.49
CA GLU A 87 -13.57 -7.03 -23.57
C GLU A 87 -12.77 -8.22 -24.15
N GLY A 88 -13.46 -9.35 -24.35
CA GLY A 88 -12.86 -10.59 -24.84
C GLY A 88 -12.29 -11.53 -23.77
N PHE A 89 -12.28 -11.11 -22.49
CA PHE A 89 -11.86 -11.97 -21.39
C PHE A 89 -13.04 -12.37 -20.50
N THR A 90 -12.93 -13.58 -19.94
CA THR A 90 -13.90 -14.10 -18.98
C THR A 90 -13.18 -14.68 -17.78
N CYS A 91 -13.77 -14.52 -16.59
CA CYS A 91 -13.21 -15.10 -15.38
C CYS A 91 -13.22 -16.65 -15.49
N PRO A 92 -12.09 -17.32 -15.22
CA PRO A 92 -12.03 -18.79 -15.22
C PRO A 92 -13.06 -19.38 -14.25
N GLU A 93 -13.77 -20.44 -14.70
CA GLU A 93 -14.77 -21.11 -13.89
C GLU A 93 -14.16 -21.61 -12.57
N GLY A 94 -14.80 -21.27 -11.45
CA GLY A 94 -14.35 -21.64 -10.10
C GLY A 94 -13.26 -20.75 -9.51
N ARG A 95 -12.77 -19.72 -10.22
CA ARG A 95 -11.84 -18.77 -9.63
C ARG A 95 -12.57 -17.91 -8.57
N THR A 96 -12.02 -17.88 -7.36
CA THR A 96 -12.49 -17.02 -6.25
C THR A 96 -11.44 -16.00 -5.84
N LYS A 97 -10.18 -16.18 -6.28
CA LYS A 97 -9.06 -15.30 -5.92
C LYS A 97 -9.13 -14.00 -6.73
N PRO A 98 -9.03 -12.81 -6.08
CA PRO A 98 -8.91 -11.53 -6.77
C PRO A 98 -7.71 -11.52 -7.73
N TRP A 99 -7.74 -10.62 -8.71
CA TRP A 99 -6.68 -10.51 -9.71
C TRP A 99 -5.40 -9.87 -9.19
N GLY A 100 -5.41 -9.30 -7.99
CA GLY A 100 -4.23 -8.73 -7.33
C GLY A 100 -4.26 -7.21 -7.24
N THR A 101 -3.19 -6.64 -6.68
CA THR A 101 -3.08 -5.21 -6.37
C THR A 101 -3.00 -4.31 -7.59
N GLY A 102 -2.45 -4.78 -8.72
CA GLY A 102 -2.44 -4.04 -9.97
C GLY A 102 -3.84 -3.84 -10.53
N GLN A 103 -4.69 -4.90 -10.53
CA GLN A 103 -6.08 -4.78 -10.97
C GLN A 103 -6.91 -3.95 -9.97
N ALA A 104 -6.63 -4.04 -8.66
CA ALA A 104 -7.26 -3.18 -7.67
C ALA A 104 -7.02 -1.70 -8.00
N VAL A 105 -5.76 -1.31 -8.21
CA VAL A 105 -5.39 0.07 -8.57
C VAL A 105 -6.01 0.50 -9.89
N LEU A 106 -6.09 -0.40 -10.88
CA LEU A 106 -6.75 -0.13 -12.16
C LEU A 106 -8.23 0.26 -11.99
N CYS A 107 -8.95 -0.30 -11.01
CA CYS A 107 -10.34 0.09 -10.73
C CYS A 107 -10.48 1.58 -10.40
N ALA A 108 -9.43 2.24 -9.90
CA ALA A 108 -9.47 3.66 -9.58
C ALA A 108 -9.34 4.58 -10.82
N LYS A 109 -8.98 4.04 -11.99
CA LYS A 109 -8.74 4.82 -13.21
C LYS A 109 -9.90 5.74 -13.58
N SER A 110 -11.14 5.29 -13.43
CA SER A 110 -12.33 6.06 -13.82
C SER A 110 -12.58 7.31 -12.96
N VAL A 111 -11.95 7.42 -11.80
CA VAL A 111 -12.19 8.48 -10.81
C VAL A 111 -10.90 9.21 -10.38
N VAL A 112 -9.74 8.80 -10.89
CA VAL A 112 -8.43 9.40 -10.55
C VAL A 112 -7.79 10.01 -11.79
N ASP A 113 -7.80 11.34 -11.84
CA ASP A 113 -7.19 12.18 -12.88
C ASP A 113 -6.06 13.08 -12.34
N THR A 114 -5.67 12.89 -11.10
CA THR A 114 -4.65 13.65 -10.37
C THR A 114 -3.48 12.75 -9.97
N PRO A 115 -2.30 13.31 -9.63
CA PRO A 115 -1.24 12.54 -8.96
C PRO A 115 -1.78 11.87 -7.69
N TYR A 116 -1.27 10.68 -7.38
CA TYR A 116 -1.84 9.86 -6.31
C TYR A 116 -0.79 9.09 -5.51
N VAL A 117 -1.18 8.70 -4.30
CA VAL A 117 -0.48 7.69 -3.49
C VAL A 117 -1.38 6.48 -3.28
N ILE A 118 -0.81 5.29 -3.36
CA ILE A 118 -1.47 4.01 -3.11
C ILE A 118 -0.99 3.45 -1.78
N ILE A 119 -1.91 2.96 -0.95
CA ILE A 119 -1.62 2.27 0.32
C ILE A 119 -2.52 1.04 0.53
N ASN A 120 -2.09 0.15 1.42
CA ASN A 120 -2.94 -0.90 1.96
C ASN A 120 -3.83 -0.34 3.10
N ALA A 121 -5.02 -0.88 3.25
CA ALA A 121 -5.99 -0.45 4.26
C ALA A 121 -5.67 -0.90 5.69
N ASP A 122 -4.84 -1.93 5.84
CA ASP A 122 -4.53 -2.61 7.10
C ASP A 122 -3.12 -2.32 7.62
N ASP A 123 -2.44 -1.36 7.00
CA ASP A 123 -1.08 -0.93 7.33
C ASP A 123 -1.05 0.51 7.84
N TYR A 124 -0.24 0.76 8.86
CA TYR A 124 0.11 2.10 9.34
C TYR A 124 1.47 2.52 8.77
N TYR A 125 1.52 3.70 8.18
CA TYR A 125 2.69 4.19 7.44
C TYR A 125 3.42 5.36 8.11
N GLY A 126 2.74 6.08 9.03
CA GLY A 126 3.29 7.27 9.69
C GLY A 126 3.24 8.54 8.84
N LYS A 127 3.45 9.68 9.50
CA LYS A 127 3.27 11.02 8.92
C LYS A 127 4.33 11.39 7.88
N GLU A 128 5.61 11.06 8.15
CA GLU A 128 6.74 11.45 7.31
C GLU A 128 6.61 10.86 5.90
N ALA A 129 6.15 9.61 5.79
CA ALA A 129 5.95 8.94 4.51
C ALA A 129 4.94 9.70 3.63
N PHE A 130 3.80 10.14 4.18
CA PHE A 130 2.80 10.91 3.42
C PHE A 130 3.32 12.27 2.99
N VAL A 131 4.02 13.00 3.87
CA VAL A 131 4.61 14.31 3.53
C VAL A 131 5.61 14.17 2.39
N LYS A 132 6.54 13.21 2.49
CA LYS A 132 7.58 13.00 1.46
C LYS A 132 6.99 12.61 0.11
N LEU A 133 5.99 11.72 0.09
CA LEU A 133 5.35 11.33 -1.16
C LEU A 133 4.49 12.45 -1.75
N HIS A 134 3.79 13.23 -0.92
CA HIS A 134 3.04 14.39 -1.39
C HIS A 134 4.00 15.44 -2.00
N ASP A 135 5.08 15.78 -1.30
CA ASP A 135 6.10 16.72 -1.79
C ASP A 135 6.71 16.24 -3.13
N PHE A 136 6.97 14.94 -3.25
CA PHE A 136 7.39 14.35 -4.52
C PHE A 136 6.37 14.60 -5.62
N LEU A 137 5.09 14.31 -5.38
CA LEU A 137 4.04 14.45 -6.38
C LEU A 137 3.87 15.89 -6.90
N ILE A 138 3.96 16.89 -6.00
CA ILE A 138 3.71 18.29 -6.37
C ILE A 138 4.93 19.01 -6.94
N ASN A 139 6.15 18.53 -6.65
CA ASN A 139 7.42 19.17 -7.04
C ASN A 139 8.23 18.34 -8.05
N HIS A 140 7.69 17.17 -8.48
CA HIS A 140 8.44 16.28 -9.35
C HIS A 140 8.63 16.85 -10.76
N GLU A 141 9.85 16.76 -11.26
CA GLU A 141 10.21 17.00 -12.66
C GLU A 141 10.48 15.66 -13.35
N LYS A 142 10.02 15.49 -14.60
CA LYS A 142 10.20 14.23 -15.34
C LYS A 142 11.68 13.86 -15.47
N MET A 143 12.00 12.61 -15.15
CA MET A 143 13.36 12.07 -15.15
C MET A 143 13.74 11.39 -16.48
N GLY A 144 12.92 11.52 -17.50
CA GLY A 144 13.27 11.13 -18.89
C GLY A 144 12.90 9.72 -19.31
N LYS A 145 12.26 8.93 -18.45
CA LYS A 145 11.64 7.64 -18.83
C LYS A 145 10.16 7.79 -19.12
N GLU A 146 9.53 6.70 -19.52
CA GLU A 146 8.10 6.65 -19.82
C GLU A 146 7.27 6.98 -18.58
N PHE A 147 7.62 6.35 -17.44
CA PHE A 147 6.97 6.55 -16.15
C PHE A 147 7.95 7.01 -15.08
N ASP A 148 7.45 7.85 -14.20
CA ASP A 148 8.12 8.22 -12.96
C ASP A 148 7.20 7.94 -11.77
N MET A 149 7.72 7.26 -10.77
CA MET A 149 7.01 6.94 -9.51
C MET A 149 7.86 7.30 -8.30
N GLY A 150 7.20 7.52 -7.18
CA GLY A 150 7.81 7.55 -5.86
C GLY A 150 7.45 6.29 -5.07
N MET A 151 8.30 5.90 -4.14
CA MET A 151 8.03 4.83 -3.18
C MET A 151 8.51 5.25 -1.80
N ALA A 152 7.70 5.08 -0.76
CA ALA A 152 8.18 5.20 0.60
C ALA A 152 9.14 4.05 0.93
N GLY A 153 10.40 4.40 1.18
CA GLY A 153 11.44 3.46 1.60
C GLY A 153 11.52 3.42 3.11
N PHE A 154 10.92 2.42 3.73
CA PHE A 154 11.00 2.24 5.17
C PHE A 154 12.35 1.66 5.57
N ILE A 155 12.93 2.15 6.67
CA ILE A 155 14.17 1.59 7.22
C ILE A 155 13.85 0.19 7.76
N LEU A 156 14.55 -0.84 7.27
CA LEU A 156 14.28 -2.24 7.56
C LEU A 156 14.11 -2.54 9.05
N LYS A 157 15.01 -2.03 9.91
CA LYS A 157 14.90 -2.21 11.37
C LYS A 157 13.62 -1.67 11.99
N ASN A 158 12.97 -0.67 11.36
CA ASN A 158 11.72 -0.07 11.84
C ASN A 158 10.49 -0.90 11.41
N THR A 159 10.68 -1.99 10.66
CA THR A 159 9.62 -2.88 10.16
C THR A 159 9.75 -4.33 10.67
N LEU A 160 10.71 -4.59 11.54
CA LEU A 160 10.93 -5.91 12.11
C LEU A 160 9.93 -6.21 13.23
N SER A 161 9.71 -7.50 13.48
CA SER A 161 8.89 -7.99 14.59
C SER A 161 9.81 -8.46 15.74
N GLU A 162 9.38 -8.19 16.97
CA GLU A 162 10.02 -8.74 18.17
C GLU A 162 9.67 -10.22 18.39
N ASN A 163 8.59 -10.71 17.74
CA ASN A 163 8.01 -12.03 17.98
C ASN A 163 8.33 -13.06 16.90
N GLY A 164 9.25 -12.75 15.96
CA GLY A 164 9.59 -13.70 14.90
C GLY A 164 10.22 -13.05 13.68
N THR A 165 10.27 -13.82 12.60
CA THR A 165 10.75 -13.35 11.30
C THR A 165 9.66 -12.64 10.51
N VAL A 166 10.06 -11.75 9.59
CA VAL A 166 9.17 -11.03 8.68
C VAL A 166 9.54 -11.29 7.23
N THR A 167 8.59 -11.02 6.33
CA THR A 167 8.81 -10.97 4.88
C THR A 167 8.74 -9.53 4.41
N ARG A 168 9.75 -9.06 3.65
CA ARG A 168 9.82 -7.68 3.14
C ARG A 168 10.38 -7.63 1.73
N GLY A 169 9.94 -6.65 0.96
CA GLY A 169 10.59 -6.28 -0.29
C GLY A 169 11.84 -5.45 -0.01
N VAL A 170 13.00 -6.08 0.11
CA VAL A 170 14.28 -5.39 0.38
C VAL A 170 14.75 -4.69 -0.89
N CYS A 171 14.99 -3.38 -0.80
CA CYS A 171 15.26 -2.53 -1.95
C CYS A 171 16.74 -2.33 -2.20
N LYS A 172 17.18 -2.55 -3.43
CA LYS A 172 18.49 -2.11 -3.93
C LYS A 172 18.33 -0.74 -4.57
N VAL A 173 19.03 0.25 -4.06
CA VAL A 173 18.89 1.67 -4.44
C VAL A 173 20.24 2.18 -4.88
N ASP A 174 20.28 3.06 -5.91
CA ASP A 174 21.51 3.71 -6.34
C ASP A 174 21.80 5.01 -5.55
N ASP A 175 22.95 5.63 -5.86
CA ASP A 175 23.41 6.86 -5.18
C ASP A 175 22.46 8.07 -5.40
N ASN A 176 21.56 8.01 -6.36
CA ASN A 176 20.53 9.01 -6.61
C ASN A 176 19.20 8.67 -5.94
N ASN A 177 19.16 7.66 -5.07
CA ASN A 177 17.94 7.10 -4.47
C ASN A 177 16.92 6.61 -5.52
N LEU A 178 17.38 6.07 -6.65
CA LEU A 178 16.53 5.40 -7.62
C LEU A 178 16.55 3.89 -7.35
N LEU A 179 15.35 3.32 -7.29
CA LEU A 179 15.15 1.89 -7.12
C LEU A 179 15.72 1.12 -8.32
N LYS A 180 16.54 0.13 -8.05
CA LYS A 180 17.09 -0.78 -9.07
C LYS A 180 16.37 -2.12 -9.05
N GLU A 181 16.09 -2.63 -7.86
CA GLU A 181 15.48 -3.93 -7.69
C GLU A 181 14.82 -4.05 -6.32
N VAL A 182 13.79 -4.89 -6.24
CA VAL A 182 13.13 -5.29 -4.98
C VAL A 182 13.25 -6.79 -4.85
N TYR A 183 13.82 -7.23 -3.74
CA TYR A 183 13.96 -8.64 -3.39
C TYR A 183 12.92 -9.00 -2.35
N GLU A 184 11.90 -9.77 -2.75
CA GLU A 184 10.90 -10.30 -1.82
C GLU A 184 11.56 -11.37 -0.94
N THR A 185 11.94 -10.98 0.27
CA THR A 185 12.79 -11.74 1.16
C THR A 185 12.03 -12.21 2.38
N THR A 186 12.09 -13.51 2.65
CA THR A 186 11.48 -14.17 3.81
C THR A 186 12.48 -14.41 4.93
N GLY A 187 11.99 -14.76 6.13
CA GLY A 187 12.84 -15.11 7.25
C GLY A 187 13.67 -13.98 7.84
N ILE A 188 13.33 -12.71 7.55
CA ILE A 188 14.13 -11.56 7.98
C ILE A 188 13.98 -11.33 9.48
N LYS A 189 15.11 -11.19 10.16
CA LYS A 189 15.25 -10.77 11.56
C LYS A 189 16.57 -10.07 11.79
N ALA A 190 16.69 -9.37 12.93
CA ALA A 190 17.98 -8.82 13.38
C ALA A 190 18.61 -9.76 14.40
N GLU A 191 19.86 -10.16 14.19
CA GLU A 191 20.68 -10.92 15.13
C GLU A 191 22.05 -10.26 15.33
N ALA A 192 22.39 -9.95 16.57
CA ALA A 192 23.65 -9.30 16.92
C ALA A 192 23.98 -8.04 16.07
N GLY A 193 22.96 -7.25 15.74
CA GLY A 193 23.09 -6.01 14.94
C GLY A 193 23.24 -6.21 13.43
N LYS A 194 23.06 -7.44 12.94
CA LYS A 194 23.04 -7.79 11.51
C LYS A 194 21.68 -8.27 11.09
N ILE A 195 21.41 -8.19 9.80
CA ILE A 195 20.23 -8.80 9.19
C ILE A 195 20.57 -10.25 8.84
N VAL A 196 19.65 -11.15 9.19
CA VAL A 196 19.66 -12.57 8.80
C VAL A 196 18.35 -12.84 8.06
N CYS A 197 18.40 -13.61 6.98
CA CYS A 197 17.22 -13.96 6.18
C CYS A 197 17.43 -15.27 5.40
N ASP A 198 16.35 -15.77 4.75
CA ASP A 198 16.41 -17.01 3.97
C ASP A 198 17.14 -16.85 2.63
N ASP A 199 17.40 -15.62 2.18
CA ASP A 199 18.10 -15.31 0.94
C ASP A 199 19.54 -14.89 1.21
N SER A 200 20.49 -15.77 0.88
CA SER A 200 21.93 -15.55 1.13
C SER A 200 22.52 -14.40 0.29
N GLU A 201 21.95 -14.06 -0.87
CA GLU A 201 22.37 -12.91 -1.65
C GLU A 201 21.99 -11.62 -0.93
N VAL A 202 20.74 -11.51 -0.49
CA VAL A 202 20.24 -10.34 0.27
C VAL A 202 20.98 -10.22 1.61
N GLU A 203 21.17 -11.33 2.34
CA GLU A 203 21.89 -11.34 3.62
C GLU A 203 23.33 -10.79 3.50
N ALA A 204 23.97 -11.02 2.35
CA ALA A 204 25.33 -10.55 2.12
C ALA A 204 25.48 -9.01 2.07
N TRP A 205 24.42 -8.26 1.73
CA TRP A 205 24.48 -6.81 1.59
C TRP A 205 23.46 -6.03 2.41
N ALA A 206 22.33 -6.66 2.80
CA ALA A 206 21.27 -5.98 3.56
C ALA A 206 21.79 -5.58 4.96
N LYS A 207 21.38 -4.37 5.36
CA LYS A 207 21.73 -3.77 6.66
C LYS A 207 20.44 -3.38 7.39
N PRO A 208 20.51 -3.17 8.72
CA PRO A 208 19.38 -2.63 9.46
C PRO A 208 18.83 -1.31 8.87
N GLU A 209 19.68 -0.53 8.22
CA GLU A 209 19.39 0.76 7.57
C GLU A 209 18.96 0.60 6.11
N SER A 210 18.92 -0.59 5.52
CA SER A 210 18.44 -0.80 4.16
C SER A 210 16.97 -0.39 4.03
N ASN A 211 16.60 0.14 2.87
CA ASN A 211 15.21 0.47 2.59
C ASN A 211 14.41 -0.78 2.22
N VAL A 212 13.16 -0.83 2.66
CA VAL A 212 12.18 -1.85 2.27
C VAL A 212 10.92 -1.22 1.74
N SER A 213 10.30 -1.87 0.77
CA SER A 213 8.96 -1.54 0.27
C SER A 213 7.91 -2.12 1.21
N MET A 214 6.97 -1.27 1.63
CA MET A 214 5.77 -1.65 2.37
C MET A 214 4.51 -1.38 1.53
N ASN A 215 4.65 -1.43 0.19
CA ASN A 215 3.58 -1.25 -0.78
C ASN A 215 2.92 0.15 -0.73
N MET A 216 3.70 1.18 -0.42
CA MET A 216 3.28 2.57 -0.46
C MET A 216 3.94 3.28 -1.65
N TRP A 217 3.14 3.57 -2.69
CA TRP A 217 3.61 4.06 -4.00
C TRP A 217 2.95 5.36 -4.38
N ALA A 218 3.72 6.29 -4.93
CA ALA A 218 3.23 7.52 -5.56
C ALA A 218 3.33 7.44 -7.07
N GLY A 219 2.31 7.89 -7.78
CA GLY A 219 2.26 7.81 -9.25
C GLY A 219 1.39 8.89 -9.88
N TYR A 220 1.32 8.84 -11.21
CA TYR A 220 0.60 9.78 -12.06
C TYR A 220 -0.43 9.03 -12.93
N PRO A 221 -1.47 9.70 -13.44
CA PRO A 221 -2.55 9.06 -14.20
C PRO A 221 -2.12 8.25 -15.42
N ASP A 222 -1.01 8.61 -16.08
CA ASP A 222 -0.44 7.88 -17.21
C ASP A 222 -0.09 6.42 -16.87
N PHE A 223 0.30 6.14 -15.63
CA PHE A 223 0.54 4.78 -15.17
C PHE A 223 -0.77 3.97 -15.06
N LEU A 224 -1.91 4.59 -14.74
CA LEU A 224 -3.22 3.91 -14.75
C LEU A 224 -3.63 3.54 -16.19
N ASP A 225 -3.30 4.39 -17.17
CA ASP A 225 -3.52 4.08 -18.60
C ASP A 225 -2.66 2.91 -19.06
N TYR A 226 -1.44 2.79 -18.55
CA TYR A 226 -0.58 1.65 -18.79
C TYR A 226 -1.17 0.37 -18.18
N LEU A 227 -1.60 0.39 -16.92
CA LEU A 227 -2.17 -0.77 -16.22
C LEU A 227 -3.37 -1.36 -16.99
N GLU A 228 -4.22 -0.52 -17.59
CA GLU A 228 -5.38 -0.98 -18.38
C GLU A 228 -4.95 -1.82 -19.59
N LYS A 229 -3.94 -1.35 -20.32
CA LYS A 229 -3.42 -2.06 -21.52
C LYS A 229 -2.66 -3.32 -21.12
N ASP A 230 -1.82 -3.21 -20.08
CA ASP A 230 -0.98 -4.30 -19.61
C ASP A 230 -1.79 -5.43 -18.96
N PHE A 231 -2.91 -5.11 -18.30
CA PHE A 231 -3.80 -6.13 -17.72
C PHE A 231 -4.37 -7.09 -18.76
N SER A 232 -4.70 -6.62 -19.96
CA SER A 232 -5.10 -7.48 -21.09
C SER A 232 -3.99 -8.43 -21.52
N THR A 233 -2.74 -7.95 -21.55
CA THR A 233 -1.55 -8.76 -21.83
C THR A 233 -1.34 -9.80 -20.74
N PHE A 234 -1.45 -9.43 -19.47
CA PHE A 234 -1.39 -10.34 -18.33
C PHE A 234 -2.44 -11.46 -18.46
N LEU A 235 -3.71 -11.11 -18.72
CA LEU A 235 -4.81 -12.08 -18.87
C LEU A 235 -4.58 -13.06 -20.02
N SER A 236 -3.94 -12.64 -21.10
CA SER A 236 -3.57 -13.52 -22.21
C SER A 236 -2.52 -14.58 -21.84
N ASN A 237 -1.79 -14.37 -20.74
CA ASN A 237 -0.66 -15.18 -20.28
C ASN A 237 -0.91 -15.94 -18.97
N ILE A 238 -2.17 -16.17 -18.57
CA ILE A 238 -2.51 -16.87 -17.31
C ILE A 238 -2.74 -18.38 -17.48
N SER A 239 -2.63 -18.94 -18.69
CA SER A 239 -3.01 -20.33 -19.02
C SER A 239 -2.30 -21.40 -18.18
N ASP A 240 -1.11 -21.11 -17.68
CA ASP A 240 -0.32 -21.99 -16.81
C ASP A 240 -0.90 -22.10 -15.37
N ASN A 241 -1.58 -21.06 -14.89
CA ASN A 241 -2.16 -21.04 -13.53
C ASN A 241 -3.36 -20.09 -13.42
N PRO A 242 -4.45 -20.33 -14.16
CA PRO A 242 -5.57 -19.40 -14.27
C PRO A 242 -6.31 -19.16 -12.93
N MET A 243 -6.19 -20.10 -11.98
CA MET A 243 -6.89 -20.04 -10.69
C MET A 243 -6.14 -19.22 -9.62
N LYS A 244 -4.82 -19.05 -9.77
CA LYS A 244 -3.99 -18.47 -8.69
C LYS A 244 -3.12 -17.28 -9.12
N LYS A 245 -2.86 -17.12 -10.43
CA LYS A 245 -1.99 -16.04 -10.93
C LYS A 245 -2.59 -14.68 -10.59
N GLU A 246 -1.75 -13.76 -10.15
CA GLU A 246 -2.15 -12.41 -9.72
C GLU A 246 -1.36 -11.34 -10.47
N TYR A 247 -2.04 -10.28 -10.84
CA TYR A 247 -1.49 -9.07 -11.41
C TYR A 247 -1.10 -8.13 -10.27
N LEU A 248 0.14 -8.27 -9.78
CA LEU A 248 0.63 -7.59 -8.59
C LEU A 248 1.41 -6.32 -8.95
N LEU A 249 1.07 -5.21 -8.33
CA LEU A 249 1.71 -3.91 -8.54
C LEU A 249 3.25 -3.96 -8.40
N PRO A 250 3.84 -4.59 -7.37
CA PRO A 250 5.30 -4.71 -7.27
C PRO A 250 5.94 -5.45 -8.44
N ASN A 251 5.27 -6.48 -8.98
CA ASN A 251 5.79 -7.24 -10.11
C ASN A 251 5.78 -6.42 -11.41
N ILE A 252 4.73 -5.63 -11.62
CA ILE A 252 4.60 -4.71 -12.76
C ILE A 252 5.73 -3.68 -12.71
N VAL A 253 5.95 -3.06 -11.55
CA VAL A 253 7.04 -2.09 -11.36
C VAL A 253 8.40 -2.75 -11.58
N ALA A 254 8.63 -3.97 -11.08
CA ALA A 254 9.87 -4.72 -11.29
C ALA A 254 10.11 -5.06 -12.76
N GLU A 255 9.06 -5.35 -13.52
CA GLU A 255 9.16 -5.58 -14.97
C GLU A 255 9.54 -4.32 -15.73
N LEU A 256 8.87 -3.20 -15.45
CA LEU A 256 9.21 -1.89 -16.05
C LEU A 256 10.61 -1.40 -15.67
N LEU A 257 11.11 -1.71 -14.46
CA LEU A 257 12.50 -1.45 -14.08
C LEU A 257 13.48 -2.23 -14.94
N ARG A 258 13.23 -3.54 -15.16
CA ARG A 258 14.08 -4.42 -16.00
C ARG A 258 14.06 -3.99 -17.48
N GLU A 259 12.95 -3.46 -17.96
CA GLU A 259 12.78 -2.90 -19.31
C GLU A 259 13.33 -1.47 -19.45
N ASP A 260 13.86 -0.87 -18.40
CA ASP A 260 14.37 0.51 -18.35
C ASP A 260 13.32 1.58 -18.71
N ARG A 261 12.03 1.32 -18.44
CA ARG A 261 10.89 2.19 -18.78
C ARG A 261 10.40 3.05 -17.63
N ILE A 262 10.79 2.76 -16.40
CA ILE A 262 10.34 3.49 -15.21
C ILE A 262 11.52 3.98 -14.37
N ASN A 263 11.38 5.17 -13.79
CA ASN A 263 12.15 5.60 -12.63
C ASN A 263 11.28 5.49 -11.38
N VAL A 264 11.84 4.94 -10.33
CA VAL A 264 11.18 4.93 -9.01
C VAL A 264 12.10 5.62 -8.00
N LYS A 265 11.70 6.80 -7.54
CA LYS A 265 12.41 7.52 -6.49
C LYS A 265 12.07 6.91 -5.13
N VAL A 266 13.07 6.40 -4.44
CA VAL A 266 12.92 5.91 -3.07
C VAL A 266 13.03 7.08 -2.12
N LEU A 267 11.98 7.32 -1.35
CA LEU A 267 11.86 8.40 -0.37
C LEU A 267 11.94 7.75 1.02
N GLU A 268 13.15 7.75 1.58
CA GLU A 268 13.39 7.13 2.88
C GLU A 268 12.53 7.78 3.96
N THR A 269 11.89 6.98 4.79
CA THR A 269 11.12 7.42 5.96
C THR A 269 11.65 6.77 7.24
N HIS A 270 11.65 7.55 8.33
CA HIS A 270 12.02 7.10 9.66
C HIS A 270 10.83 6.60 10.49
N ASP A 271 9.64 6.69 9.92
CA ASP A 271 8.43 6.20 10.56
C ASP A 271 8.52 4.71 10.89
N LYS A 272 7.84 4.31 11.96
CA LYS A 272 7.58 2.91 12.23
C LYS A 272 6.43 2.45 11.37
N TRP A 273 6.62 1.31 10.70
CA TRP A 273 5.53 0.61 10.06
C TRP A 273 5.02 -0.49 11.01
N PHE A 274 3.72 -0.64 11.07
CA PHE A 274 3.05 -1.81 11.64
C PHE A 274 1.72 -2.04 10.94
N GLY A 275 1.25 -3.28 10.97
CA GLY A 275 0.00 -3.67 10.33
C GLY A 275 -0.65 -4.81 11.10
N VAL A 276 -1.86 -5.17 10.68
CA VAL A 276 -2.59 -6.29 11.24
C VAL A 276 -2.62 -7.42 10.21
N THR A 277 -2.02 -8.54 10.52
CA THR A 277 -2.06 -9.75 9.69
C THR A 277 -2.91 -10.82 10.37
N TYR A 278 -2.77 -10.99 11.66
CA TYR A 278 -3.47 -11.95 12.49
C TYR A 278 -4.26 -11.24 13.59
N ALA A 279 -5.20 -11.95 14.21
CA ALA A 279 -5.99 -11.41 15.33
C ALA A 279 -5.12 -11.02 16.53
N GLU A 280 -4.01 -11.72 16.73
CA GLU A 280 -3.04 -11.51 17.80
C GLU A 280 -2.30 -10.18 17.68
N ASP A 281 -2.17 -9.63 16.46
CA ASP A 281 -1.52 -8.34 16.22
C ASP A 281 -2.34 -7.16 16.80
N LYS A 282 -3.63 -7.38 17.07
CA LYS A 282 -4.55 -6.32 17.49
C LYS A 282 -4.09 -5.58 18.74
N GLU A 283 -3.70 -6.32 19.78
CA GLU A 283 -3.24 -5.72 21.04
C GLU A 283 -1.96 -4.89 20.85
N TYR A 284 -1.02 -5.41 20.06
CA TYR A 284 0.20 -4.68 19.71
C TYR A 284 -0.12 -3.38 18.99
N VAL A 285 -0.98 -3.41 17.98
CA VAL A 285 -1.37 -2.23 17.21
C VAL A 285 -2.11 -1.20 18.07
N GLN A 286 -3.03 -1.65 18.92
CA GLN A 286 -3.73 -0.77 19.86
C GLN A 286 -2.76 -0.07 20.83
N ASN A 287 -1.79 -0.79 21.36
CA ASN A 287 -0.75 -0.23 22.23
C ASN A 287 0.16 0.75 21.47
N ALA A 288 0.48 0.46 20.20
CA ALA A 288 1.26 1.36 19.37
C ALA A 288 0.54 2.70 19.15
N PHE A 289 -0.75 2.69 18.79
CA PHE A 289 -1.52 3.92 18.65
C PHE A 289 -1.66 4.69 19.96
N LYS A 290 -1.87 3.99 21.08
CA LYS A 290 -1.90 4.63 22.41
C LYS A 290 -0.60 5.37 22.69
N GLN A 291 0.55 4.75 22.43
CA GLN A 291 1.86 5.39 22.60
C GLN A 291 2.04 6.60 21.67
N LEU A 292 1.58 6.53 20.41
CA LEU A 292 1.64 7.67 19.49
C LEU A 292 0.82 8.85 19.98
N ILE A 293 -0.35 8.61 20.58
CA ILE A 293 -1.21 9.63 21.18
C ILE A 293 -0.53 10.21 22.44
N GLU A 294 -0.05 9.36 23.34
CA GLU A 294 0.64 9.78 24.57
C GLU A 294 1.90 10.62 24.28
N ASN A 295 2.60 10.31 23.18
CA ASN A 295 3.76 11.07 22.71
C ASN A 295 3.39 12.34 21.92
N GLY A 296 2.09 12.65 21.77
CA GLY A 296 1.62 13.86 21.08
C GLY A 296 1.74 13.83 19.57
N VAL A 297 1.97 12.64 18.96
CA VAL A 297 1.99 12.47 17.49
C VAL A 297 0.59 12.66 16.92
N TYR A 298 -0.42 12.14 17.62
CA TYR A 298 -1.83 12.33 17.30
C TYR A 298 -2.59 12.98 18.45
N PRO A 299 -3.67 13.74 18.16
CA PRO A 299 -4.58 14.23 19.19
C PRO A 299 -5.33 13.06 19.82
N GLU A 300 -5.82 13.24 21.06
CA GLU A 300 -6.62 12.24 21.77
C GLU A 300 -7.87 11.82 20.97
N LYS A 301 -8.50 12.77 20.26
CA LYS A 301 -9.57 12.53 19.29
C LYS A 301 -9.11 12.94 17.91
N LEU A 302 -8.93 11.96 17.04
CA LEU A 302 -8.45 12.17 15.69
C LEU A 302 -9.43 12.99 14.85
N TRP A 303 -10.73 12.71 14.99
CA TRP A 303 -11.83 13.38 14.29
C TRP A 303 -12.82 14.01 15.28
N LYS A 304 -13.37 15.18 14.93
CA LYS A 304 -14.48 15.76 15.69
C LYS A 304 -15.73 14.89 15.47
N GLY A 305 -16.30 14.33 16.55
CA GLY A 305 -17.52 13.53 16.48
C GLY A 305 -17.32 12.02 16.57
N LEU A 306 -16.10 11.56 16.86
CA LEU A 306 -15.87 10.21 17.41
C LEU A 306 -16.09 10.20 18.90
#